data_b8b1796296859f2a4c45cd5e7677f1b9
#
_entry.id   b8b1796296859f2a4c45cd5e7677f1b9
#
_cell.length_a   1.000
_cell.length_b   1.000
_cell.length_c   1.000
_cell.angle_alpha   90.00
_cell.angle_beta   90.00
_cell.angle_gamma   90.00
#
_symmetry.space_group_name_H-M   'P 1'
#
loop_
_entity.id
_entity.type
_entity.pdbx_description
1 polymer ?
#
loop_
_entity_poly.entity_id
_entity_poly.type
_entity_poly.pdbx_seq_one_letter_code
_entity_poly.pdbx_strand_id
1 'polypeptide(L)'
;INLPDCLNQGFSHFYAEVLRVKSIAQRVAEGRNLFVIFDELFKGTNVKDAYDATLAVTDAYASHRNCLYIISTHIVEVGPALSEKCGNVQFRFLPTQMDGTRLIYPYKLAEGISADRHGMTIIKNEKILDIIRGEVINESEI
;
A
#
# COMPACT_ATOMS: atom_id res chain seq x y z
N ILE A 1 10.38 5.24 0.14
CA ILE A 1 11.85 5.21 0.14
C ILE A 1 12.29 4.24 -0.94
N ASN A 2 12.82 4.77 -2.02
CA ASN A 2 13.50 3.94 -3.00
C ASN A 2 14.82 3.47 -2.37
N LEU A 3 14.90 2.20 -2.03
CA LEU A 3 16.16 1.59 -1.64
C LEU A 3 16.99 1.34 -2.90
N PRO A 4 18.28 1.71 -2.91
CA PRO A 4 19.13 1.36 -4.03
C PRO A 4 19.18 -0.17 -4.20
N ASP A 5 19.11 -0.63 -5.44
CA ASP A 5 19.30 -2.03 -5.78
C ASP A 5 20.72 -2.47 -5.37
N CYS A 6 20.83 -3.18 -4.25
CA CYS A 6 22.07 -3.79 -3.81
C CYS A 6 22.30 -5.15 -4.51
N LEU A 7 22.25 -5.16 -5.85
CA LEU A 7 22.43 -6.35 -6.65
C LEU A 7 23.76 -7.07 -6.37
N ASN A 8 24.79 -6.32 -5.98
CA ASN A 8 26.13 -6.86 -5.69
C ASN A 8 26.25 -7.57 -4.33
N GLN A 9 25.24 -7.48 -3.47
CA GLN A 9 25.27 -8.08 -2.14
C GLN A 9 24.22 -9.21 -1.95
N GLY A 10 23.52 -9.59 -3.01
CA GLY A 10 22.51 -10.67 -2.97
C GLY A 10 21.26 -10.35 -2.15
N PHE A 11 21.05 -9.09 -1.74
CA PHE A 11 19.86 -8.69 -1.01
C PHE A 11 18.71 -8.44 -1.98
N SER A 12 17.57 -9.09 -1.73
CA SER A 12 16.32 -8.70 -2.38
C SER A 12 15.85 -7.34 -1.87
N HIS A 13 15.08 -6.65 -2.67
CA HIS A 13 14.44 -5.38 -2.26
C HIS A 13 13.63 -5.53 -0.96
N PHE A 14 12.93 -6.65 -0.82
CA PHE A 14 12.18 -6.98 0.38
C PHE A 14 13.09 -7.14 1.62
N TYR A 15 14.23 -7.82 1.49
CA TYR A 15 15.15 -8.00 2.61
C TYR A 15 15.73 -6.66 3.09
N ALA A 16 16.08 -5.77 2.17
CA ALA A 16 16.54 -4.43 2.51
C ALA A 16 15.46 -3.63 3.26
N GLU A 17 14.21 -3.76 2.86
CA GLU A 17 13.07 -3.16 3.56
C GLU A 17 12.90 -3.72 4.98
N VAL A 18 13.00 -5.04 5.15
CA VAL A 18 12.97 -5.71 6.47
C VAL A 18 14.07 -5.19 7.39
N LEU A 19 15.30 -5.01 6.89
CA LEU A 19 16.40 -4.45 7.69
C LEU A 19 16.12 -3.01 8.12
N ARG A 20 15.46 -2.22 7.29
CA ARG A 20 15.08 -0.84 7.64
C ARG A 20 14.01 -0.84 8.74
N VAL A 21 13.00 -1.67 8.63
CA VAL A 21 11.98 -1.85 9.68
C VAL A 21 12.63 -2.30 10.99
N LYS A 22 13.58 -3.22 10.93
CA LYS A 22 14.36 -3.66 12.10
C LYS A 22 15.12 -2.52 12.78
N SER A 23 15.79 -1.68 12.00
CA SER A 23 16.51 -0.52 12.53
C SER A 23 15.60 0.44 13.29
N ILE A 24 14.39 0.69 12.76
CA ILE A 24 13.40 1.52 13.44
C ILE A 24 12.87 0.83 14.69
N ALA A 25 12.59 -0.46 14.63
CA ALA A 25 12.14 -1.26 15.77
C ALA A 25 13.15 -1.20 16.94
N GLN A 26 14.44 -1.24 16.65
CA GLN A 26 15.50 -1.11 17.67
C GLN A 26 15.45 0.24 18.39
N ARG A 27 15.23 1.33 17.64
CA ARG A 27 15.09 2.68 18.22
C ARG A 27 13.83 2.83 19.07
N VAL A 28 12.72 2.22 18.64
CA VAL A 28 11.49 2.17 19.41
C VAL A 28 11.69 1.38 20.71
N ALA A 29 12.37 0.24 20.64
CA ALA A 29 12.69 -0.57 21.81
C ALA A 29 13.60 0.14 22.83
N GLU A 30 14.46 1.06 22.37
CA GLU A 30 15.28 1.94 23.21
C GLU A 30 14.47 3.03 23.94
N GLY A 31 13.17 3.12 23.71
CA GLY A 31 12.28 4.10 24.35
C GLY A 31 12.31 5.48 23.70
N ARG A 32 12.84 5.62 22.49
CA ARG A 32 12.86 6.90 21.76
C ARG A 32 11.46 7.31 21.32
N ASN A 33 11.20 8.60 21.39
CA ASN A 33 10.00 9.19 20.80
C ASN A 33 10.26 9.43 19.30
N LEU A 34 9.57 8.68 18.46
CA LEU A 34 9.75 8.74 17.01
C LEU A 34 8.47 9.14 16.30
N PHE A 35 8.63 9.84 15.19
CA PHE A 35 7.61 9.96 14.15
C PHE A 35 8.08 9.18 12.94
N VAL A 36 7.34 8.13 12.59
CA VAL A 36 7.72 7.16 11.55
C VAL A 36 6.72 7.18 10.42
N ILE A 37 7.23 7.27 9.20
CA ILE A 37 6.42 7.17 7.99
C ILE A 37 6.95 5.98 7.17
N PHE A 38 6.07 5.01 6.96
CA PHE A 38 6.29 3.91 6.01
C PHE A 38 5.40 4.10 4.79
N ASP A 39 6.02 4.22 3.63
CA ASP A 39 5.30 4.35 2.37
C ASP A 39 5.29 3.01 1.63
N GLU A 40 4.10 2.45 1.43
CA GLU A 40 3.88 1.14 0.81
C GLU A 40 4.70 0.02 1.46
N LEU A 41 4.49 -0.18 2.76
CA LEU A 41 5.23 -1.16 3.55
C LEU A 41 5.15 -2.56 2.95
N PHE A 42 6.31 -3.22 2.82
CA PHE A 42 6.49 -4.59 2.32
C PHE A 42 5.98 -4.85 0.90
N LYS A 43 6.08 -3.88 0.01
CA LYS A 43 5.66 -4.06 -1.40
C LYS A 43 6.56 -5.01 -2.20
N GLY A 44 7.74 -5.34 -1.71
CA GLY A 44 8.75 -6.15 -2.40
C GLY A 44 8.55 -7.67 -2.32
N THR A 45 7.45 -8.14 -1.75
CA THR A 45 7.15 -9.57 -1.61
C THR A 45 5.74 -9.91 -2.13
N ASN A 46 5.35 -11.19 -2.05
CA ASN A 46 4.00 -11.61 -2.43
C ASN A 46 2.93 -11.02 -1.49
N VAL A 47 1.69 -10.97 -1.96
CA VAL A 47 0.58 -10.30 -1.25
C VAL A 47 0.31 -10.91 0.12
N LYS A 48 0.38 -12.23 0.25
CA LYS A 48 0.12 -12.91 1.52
C LYS A 48 1.16 -12.55 2.58
N ASP A 49 2.44 -12.63 2.22
CA ASP A 49 3.53 -12.29 3.14
C ASP A 49 3.52 -10.80 3.49
N ALA A 50 3.23 -9.95 2.53
CA ALA A 50 3.07 -8.52 2.75
C ALA A 50 1.91 -8.22 3.69
N TYR A 51 0.77 -8.90 3.54
CA TYR A 51 -0.37 -8.79 4.45
C TYR A 51 0.00 -9.20 5.88
N ASP A 52 0.55 -10.40 6.04
CA ASP A 52 0.91 -10.94 7.36
C ASP A 52 1.95 -10.06 8.05
N ALA A 53 2.97 -9.62 7.32
CA ALA A 53 4.03 -8.78 7.85
C ALA A 53 3.52 -7.37 8.21
N THR A 54 2.71 -6.75 7.36
CA THR A 54 2.15 -5.41 7.63
C THR A 54 1.25 -5.45 8.86
N LEU A 55 0.40 -6.46 8.97
CA LEU A 55 -0.48 -6.63 10.12
C LEU A 55 0.31 -6.80 11.42
N ALA A 56 1.28 -7.72 11.43
CA ALA A 56 2.08 -8.01 12.62
C ALA A 56 2.94 -6.82 13.06
N VAL A 57 3.61 -6.15 12.13
CA VAL A 57 4.48 -5.00 12.42
C VAL A 57 3.66 -3.80 12.90
N THR A 58 2.54 -3.51 12.24
CA THR A 58 1.68 -2.39 12.63
C THR A 58 1.06 -2.61 14.02
N ASP A 59 0.59 -3.81 14.31
CA ASP A 59 0.07 -4.18 15.63
C ASP A 59 1.15 -4.00 16.71
N ALA A 60 2.36 -4.47 16.46
CA ALA A 60 3.48 -4.32 17.39
C ALA A 60 3.85 -2.84 17.63
N TYR A 61 3.93 -2.03 16.58
CA TYR A 61 4.20 -0.60 16.72
C TYR A 61 3.08 0.15 17.43
N ALA A 62 1.83 -0.21 17.19
CA ALA A 62 0.69 0.41 17.84
C ALA A 62 0.71 0.28 19.37
N SER A 63 1.42 -0.69 19.92
CA SER A 63 1.60 -0.85 21.37
C SER A 63 2.51 0.21 21.99
N HIS A 64 3.36 0.88 21.20
CA HIS A 64 4.28 1.93 21.63
C HIS A 64 3.63 3.32 21.48
N ARG A 65 2.91 3.76 22.50
CA ARG A 65 2.11 4.98 22.46
C ARG A 65 2.91 6.29 22.55
N ASN A 66 4.20 6.20 22.80
CA ASN A 66 5.13 7.34 22.79
C ASN A 66 5.63 7.69 21.36
N CYS A 67 5.25 6.91 20.36
CA CYS A 67 5.60 7.14 18.97
C CYS A 67 4.37 7.43 18.12
N LEU A 68 4.56 8.13 17.02
CA LEU A 68 3.56 8.37 16.00
C LEU A 68 3.95 7.64 14.71
N TYR A 69 2.98 7.00 14.09
CA TYR A 69 3.19 6.24 12.85
C TYR A 69 2.18 6.65 11.78
N ILE A 70 2.68 6.79 10.55
CA ILE A 70 1.84 6.83 9.34
C ILE A 70 2.32 5.71 8.44
N ILE A 71 1.43 4.78 8.12
CA ILE A 71 1.74 3.61 7.29
C ILE A 71 0.79 3.60 6.11
N SER A 72 1.33 3.70 4.90
CA SER A 72 0.55 3.51 3.69
C SER A 72 0.68 2.08 3.18
N THR A 73 -0.42 1.54 2.69
CA THR A 73 -0.48 0.23 2.04
C THR A 73 -1.62 0.20 1.04
N HIS A 74 -1.46 -0.56 -0.03
CA HIS A 74 -2.54 -0.88 -0.96
C HIS A 74 -3.25 -2.19 -0.62
N ILE A 75 -2.83 -2.87 0.44
CA ILE A 75 -3.47 -4.10 0.93
C ILE A 75 -4.61 -3.72 1.87
N VAL A 76 -5.78 -3.46 1.32
CA VAL A 76 -6.94 -2.96 2.07
C VAL A 76 -7.44 -3.93 3.15
N GLU A 77 -7.19 -5.22 2.98
CA GLU A 77 -7.58 -6.29 3.91
C GLU A 77 -6.89 -6.17 5.27
N VAL A 78 -5.76 -5.48 5.35
CA VAL A 78 -5.07 -5.18 6.63
C VAL A 78 -5.95 -4.32 7.54
N GLY A 79 -6.75 -3.42 6.97
CA GLY A 79 -7.56 -2.48 7.71
C GLY A 79 -8.55 -3.14 8.68
N PRO A 80 -9.48 -3.99 8.23
CA PRO A 80 -10.42 -4.69 9.12
C PRO A 80 -9.72 -5.52 10.19
N ALA A 81 -8.64 -6.22 9.83
CA ALA A 81 -7.88 -7.03 10.77
C ALA A 81 -7.22 -6.19 11.87
N LEU A 82 -6.65 -5.03 11.53
CA LEU A 82 -6.09 -4.08 12.50
C LEU A 82 -7.19 -3.45 13.38
N SER A 83 -8.32 -3.14 12.80
CA SER A 83 -9.46 -2.56 13.53
C SER A 83 -9.93 -3.47 14.67
N GLU A 84 -9.87 -4.77 14.48
CA GLU A 84 -10.20 -5.75 15.53
C GLU A 84 -9.13 -5.84 16.63
N LYS A 85 -7.86 -5.60 16.29
CA LYS A 85 -6.72 -5.76 17.22
C LYS A 85 -6.34 -4.48 17.94
N CYS A 86 -6.46 -3.33 17.29
CA CYS A 86 -5.92 -2.07 17.75
C CYS A 86 -7.00 -0.99 17.85
N GLY A 87 -7.20 -0.44 19.05
CA GLY A 87 -8.14 0.65 19.27
C GLY A 87 -7.57 2.06 18.98
N ASN A 88 -6.27 2.18 18.75
CA ASN A 88 -5.56 3.44 18.56
C ASN A 88 -5.05 3.65 17.13
N VAL A 89 -5.60 2.92 16.18
CA VAL A 89 -5.30 3.07 14.75
C VAL A 89 -6.46 3.78 14.05
N GLN A 90 -6.15 4.82 13.31
CA GLN A 90 -7.10 5.52 12.47
C GLN A 90 -6.87 5.17 11.01
N PHE A 91 -7.95 4.99 10.28
CA PHE A 91 -7.90 4.63 8.87
C PHE A 91 -8.30 5.83 8.00
N ARG A 92 -7.53 6.05 6.96
CA ARG A 92 -7.76 7.10 5.96
C ARG A 92 -7.46 6.53 4.57
N PHE A 93 -8.16 7.02 3.57
CA PHE A 93 -7.91 6.66 2.18
C PHE A 93 -8.15 7.84 1.26
N LEU A 94 -7.68 7.73 0.03
CA LEU A 94 -7.93 8.69 -1.04
C LEU A 94 -8.98 8.08 -1.97
N PRO A 95 -10.26 8.49 -1.88
CA PRO A 95 -11.29 7.91 -2.71
C PRO A 95 -11.11 8.29 -4.18
N THR A 96 -11.55 7.38 -5.05
CA THR A 96 -11.78 7.65 -6.46
C THR A 96 -13.27 7.74 -6.73
N GLN A 97 -13.66 8.59 -7.67
CA GLN A 97 -15.04 8.77 -8.07
C GLN A 97 -15.22 8.38 -9.52
N MET A 98 -16.43 7.94 -9.86
CA MET A 98 -16.83 7.64 -11.23
C MET A 98 -17.73 8.75 -11.76
N ASP A 99 -17.39 9.28 -12.92
CA ASP A 99 -18.27 10.13 -13.74
C ASP A 99 -18.53 9.39 -15.05
N GLY A 100 -19.65 8.66 -15.10
CA GLY A 100 -19.90 7.70 -16.17
C GLY A 100 -18.86 6.58 -16.17
N THR A 101 -18.04 6.50 -17.23
CA THR A 101 -16.91 5.55 -17.35
C THR A 101 -15.56 6.16 -16.95
N ARG A 102 -15.53 7.45 -16.65
CA ARG A 102 -14.30 8.19 -16.33
C ARG A 102 -14.02 8.15 -14.83
N LEU A 103 -12.77 7.84 -14.47
CA LEU A 103 -12.28 7.95 -13.10
C LEU A 103 -11.87 9.39 -12.79
N ILE A 104 -12.33 9.88 -11.64
CA ILE A 104 -11.94 11.19 -11.10
C ILE A 104 -11.24 10.97 -9.77
N TYR A 105 -10.15 11.71 -9.56
CA TYR A 105 -9.34 11.70 -8.35
C TYR A 105 -9.50 13.03 -7.61
N PRO A 106 -10.34 13.10 -6.54
CA PRO A 106 -10.57 14.34 -5.82
C PRO A 106 -9.39 14.85 -5.01
N TYR A 107 -8.38 13.99 -4.76
CA TYR A 107 -7.19 14.30 -3.94
C TYR A 107 -7.53 14.79 -2.52
N LYS A 108 -8.57 14.24 -1.93
CA LYS A 108 -9.00 14.54 -0.56
C LYS A 108 -9.01 13.27 0.27
N LEU A 109 -8.43 13.34 1.46
CA LEU A 109 -8.48 12.24 2.42
C LEU A 109 -9.90 12.06 2.96
N ALA A 110 -10.33 10.81 3.04
CA ALA A 110 -11.58 10.41 3.67
C ALA A 110 -11.30 9.45 4.84
N GLU A 111 -12.22 9.42 5.79
CA GLU A 111 -12.18 8.48 6.90
C GLU A 111 -12.59 7.09 6.44
N GLY A 112 -11.91 6.08 6.96
CA GLY A 112 -12.24 4.69 6.72
C GLY A 112 -11.24 3.97 5.84
N ILE A 113 -11.68 2.82 5.34
CA ILE A 113 -10.89 1.90 4.51
C ILE A 113 -11.49 1.88 3.12
N SER A 114 -10.64 1.97 2.09
CA SER A 114 -11.08 1.96 0.70
C SER A 114 -11.79 0.64 0.35
N ALA A 115 -12.94 0.77 -0.31
CA ALA A 115 -13.62 -0.33 -1.00
C ALA A 115 -13.46 -0.22 -2.53
N ASP A 116 -12.70 0.74 -3.01
CA ASP A 116 -12.54 1.05 -4.43
C ASP A 116 -11.77 -0.07 -5.16
N ARG A 117 -12.33 -0.52 -6.28
CA ARG A 117 -11.76 -1.57 -7.13
C ARG A 117 -11.86 -1.18 -8.61
N HIS A 118 -11.19 -0.07 -8.95
CA HIS A 118 -11.33 0.52 -10.29
C HIS A 118 -10.27 0.06 -11.31
N GLY A 119 -9.33 -0.80 -10.91
CA GLY A 119 -8.28 -1.27 -11.82
C GLY A 119 -8.82 -1.93 -13.08
N MET A 120 -9.80 -2.83 -12.94
CA MET A 120 -10.44 -3.49 -14.10
C MET A 120 -11.25 -2.50 -14.94
N THR A 121 -11.81 -1.46 -14.34
CA THR A 121 -12.50 -0.41 -15.08
C THR A 121 -11.56 0.33 -16.02
N ILE A 122 -10.35 0.65 -15.57
CA ILE A 122 -9.32 1.29 -16.39
C ILE A 122 -8.94 0.38 -17.56
N ILE A 123 -8.68 -0.91 -17.30
CA ILE A 123 -8.33 -1.89 -18.34
C ILE A 123 -9.43 -1.99 -19.40
N LYS A 124 -10.70 -2.00 -18.98
CA LYS A 124 -11.86 -2.02 -19.89
C LYS A 124 -12.00 -0.72 -20.68
N ASN A 125 -11.82 0.45 -20.02
CA ASN A 125 -11.91 1.75 -20.68
C ASN A 125 -10.86 1.91 -21.78
N GLU A 126 -9.64 1.40 -21.55
CA GLU A 126 -8.56 1.39 -22.53
C GLU A 126 -8.71 0.30 -23.60
N LYS A 127 -9.77 -0.50 -23.54
CA LYS A 127 -10.09 -1.58 -24.50
C LYS A 127 -8.94 -2.58 -24.70
N ILE A 128 -8.11 -2.78 -23.70
CA ILE A 128 -6.89 -3.61 -23.80
C ILE A 128 -7.24 -5.04 -24.20
N LEU A 129 -8.28 -5.64 -23.60
CA LEU A 129 -8.71 -7.00 -23.92
C LEU A 129 -9.25 -7.12 -25.34
N ASP A 130 -9.98 -6.10 -25.81
CA ASP A 130 -10.53 -6.07 -27.17
C ASP A 130 -9.40 -5.93 -28.20
N ILE A 131 -8.39 -5.11 -27.91
CA ILE A 131 -7.18 -4.97 -28.73
C ILE A 131 -6.44 -6.31 -28.83
N ILE A 132 -6.23 -7.00 -27.71
CA ILE A 132 -5.51 -8.30 -27.68
C ILE A 132 -6.28 -9.37 -28.49
N ARG A 133 -7.61 -9.34 -28.44
CA ARG A 133 -8.47 -10.27 -29.21
C ARG A 133 -8.62 -9.90 -30.67
N GLY A 134 -8.12 -8.75 -31.10
CA GLY A 134 -8.26 -8.25 -32.47
C GLY A 134 -9.68 -7.75 -32.79
N GLU A 135 -10.47 -7.40 -31.79
CA GLU A 135 -11.85 -6.94 -31.94
C GLU A 135 -11.95 -5.43 -32.18
N VAL A 136 -10.85 -4.68 -31.96
CA VAL A 136 -10.78 -3.24 -32.20
C VAL A 136 -10.09 -2.97 -33.53
N ILE A 137 -10.84 -2.52 -34.51
CA ILE A 137 -10.28 -1.96 -35.75
C ILE A 137 -9.78 -0.56 -35.40
N ASN A 138 -8.50 -0.29 -35.60
CA ASN A 138 -7.94 1.05 -35.49
C ASN A 138 -8.63 1.94 -36.52
N GLU A 139 -9.50 2.87 -36.06
CA GLU A 139 -10.10 3.91 -36.90
C GLU A 139 -9.07 4.94 -37.41
N SER A 140 -7.78 4.73 -37.17
CA SER A 140 -6.71 5.63 -37.59
C SER A 140 -6.09 5.29 -38.96
N GLU A 141 -6.66 4.37 -39.74
CA GLU A 141 -6.24 4.05 -41.11
C GLU A 141 -7.35 4.30 -42.13
N ILE A 142 -8.13 5.37 -41.99
CA ILE A 142 -9.00 5.85 -43.05
C ILE A 142 -8.58 7.26 -43.43
#